data_37f5c5f4d7e6946ef7ff74e302d80f59
#
_entry.id   37f5c5f4d7e6946ef7ff74e302d80f59
#
_cell.length_a   1.000
_cell.length_b   1.000
_cell.length_c   1.000
_cell.angle_alpha   90.00
_cell.angle_beta   90.00
_cell.angle_gamma   90.00
#
_symmetry.space_group_name_H-M   'P 1'
#
loop_
_entity.id
_entity.type
_entity.pdbx_description
1 polymer ?
#
loop_
_entity_poly.entity_id
_entity_poly.type
_entity_poly.pdbx_seq_one_letter_code
_entity_poly.pdbx_strand_id
1 'polypeptide(L)'
;MCNRIIGYYLSGGEDGQWMLWVEGGSGAMVTRDKKRISDYSKPMQEYFRNWLQRKYGDIGKLNCAWGANIADFRSVMLPGASIRKSVDGGFFYDPKKQMNVINFQQALSDSITDAILRYSGLIKRLTENRKTVGVYYGKIFTIGGHNEWAEFGFNRLLHSREIDYFSGPSYFQRQPGRPHSSSAPLASIALHDKMYVDEADLRTYAGGAGSWAYTGNPWDTVNTIRKIFALNAVENQAVRWFDIHPGEFADSVIMHAVADMSRIATKTVKWPAKHAEVAVIVSEQSLTYTSMEANDYMQRAVRNQWAGMFYRIGAPVDFYMLDDLRHSDFPEYKMYIFLNAWSIDAGLKSALQRLQKNGSVFVWFHAPGIISDEGLNVDNVDDVTGIGIKRLIDTVVKVQYSPQSDIPFLSQIKPVVSSLSGINALYYPVGGKAVTFGCLGSHASGAFRDLGSWKSIYFSAPVMTPELLREIAKYAGCHIYSQDSDDMIYAGSGMIGIHTAAKGLKKINLPVQCLLKDLISGEIINIKKSNGVEFPMDAGETRLFELVP
;
A
#
# COMPACT_ATOMS: atom_id res chain seq x y z
N MET A 1 17.26 -35.67 2.26
CA MET A 1 16.11 -34.84 1.90
C MET A 1 15.80 -34.99 0.42
N CYS A 2 14.52 -34.96 0.05
CA CYS A 2 14.11 -35.08 -1.35
C CYS A 2 14.62 -33.89 -2.17
N ASN A 3 15.45 -34.14 -3.19
CA ASN A 3 15.99 -33.10 -4.06
C ASN A 3 14.93 -32.42 -4.94
N ARG A 4 13.69 -32.95 -4.93
CA ARG A 4 12.56 -32.38 -5.70
C ARG A 4 11.83 -31.23 -4.99
N ILE A 5 12.05 -31.04 -3.67
CA ILE A 5 11.48 -29.94 -2.92
C ILE A 5 12.45 -28.76 -3.02
N ILE A 6 12.02 -27.65 -3.61
CA ILE A 6 12.81 -26.42 -3.75
C ILE A 6 12.65 -25.48 -2.56
N GLY A 7 11.48 -25.52 -1.88
CA GLY A 7 11.19 -24.64 -0.77
C GLY A 7 9.93 -25.04 -0.02
N TYR A 8 9.64 -24.29 1.03
CA TYR A 8 8.47 -24.43 1.87
C TYR A 8 7.69 -23.14 1.90
N TYR A 9 6.37 -23.24 1.89
CA TYR A 9 5.48 -22.11 1.98
C TYR A 9 4.69 -22.20 3.27
N LEU A 10 4.86 -21.20 4.14
CA LEU A 10 4.23 -21.17 5.45
C LEU A 10 2.89 -20.46 5.38
N SER A 11 1.87 -21.17 5.79
CA SER A 11 0.54 -20.63 6.02
C SER A 11 0.10 -20.91 7.45
N GLY A 12 -0.70 -20.03 8.02
CA GLY A 12 -1.18 -20.16 9.40
C GLY A 12 -2.36 -19.24 9.64
N GLY A 13 -2.95 -19.34 10.83
CA GLY A 13 -4.19 -18.64 11.13
C GLY A 13 -5.37 -19.20 10.34
N GLU A 14 -6.49 -18.51 10.36
CA GLU A 14 -7.63 -18.88 9.55
C GLU A 14 -7.33 -18.58 8.07
N ASP A 15 -7.80 -19.43 7.17
CA ASP A 15 -7.60 -19.32 5.72
C ASP A 15 -6.11 -19.32 5.28
N GLY A 16 -5.21 -19.71 6.17
CA GLY A 16 -3.78 -19.75 5.90
C GLY A 16 -3.06 -18.40 5.80
N GLN A 17 -3.73 -17.31 6.12
CA GLN A 17 -3.27 -15.95 5.84
C GLN A 17 -2.58 -15.25 7.00
N TRP A 18 -2.28 -15.94 8.11
CA TRP A 18 -1.62 -15.38 9.30
C TRP A 18 -2.34 -14.18 9.95
N MET A 19 -3.64 -14.05 9.73
CA MET A 19 -4.46 -13.04 10.37
C MET A 19 -5.10 -13.59 11.64
N LEU A 20 -5.28 -12.73 12.64
CA LEU A 20 -6.21 -13.00 13.72
C LEU A 20 -7.63 -12.73 13.22
N TRP A 21 -8.50 -13.75 13.35
CA TRP A 21 -9.90 -13.58 13.00
C TRP A 21 -10.67 -12.97 14.15
N VAL A 22 -11.47 -12.00 13.82
CA VAL A 22 -12.51 -11.49 14.70
C VAL A 22 -13.75 -12.33 14.46
N GLU A 23 -14.41 -12.79 15.51
CA GLU A 23 -15.56 -13.69 15.44
C GLU A 23 -16.62 -13.21 14.45
N GLY A 24 -16.94 -14.04 13.45
CA GLY A 24 -17.91 -13.73 12.39
C GLY A 24 -17.76 -14.62 11.15
N GLY A 25 -16.74 -15.47 11.09
CA GLY A 25 -16.57 -16.50 10.04
C GLY A 25 -15.98 -16.01 8.72
N SER A 26 -15.58 -16.96 7.93
CA SER A 26 -14.98 -16.84 6.60
C SER A 26 -15.92 -16.16 5.58
N GLY A 27 -16.01 -14.98 5.47
CA GLY A 27 -16.88 -14.20 4.57
C GLY A 27 -17.25 -12.87 5.15
N ALA A 28 -17.10 -12.71 6.45
CA ALA A 28 -17.17 -11.41 7.06
C ALA A 28 -15.79 -10.75 6.98
N MET A 29 -15.34 -10.42 5.78
CA MET A 29 -14.16 -9.55 5.56
C MET A 29 -14.27 -8.22 6.32
N VAL A 30 -15.39 -7.97 6.93
CA VAL A 30 -15.66 -6.86 7.82
C VAL A 30 -16.60 -7.38 8.87
N THR A 31 -16.12 -7.63 10.06
CA THR A 31 -17.04 -7.76 11.17
C THR A 31 -17.73 -6.42 11.37
N ARG A 32 -18.92 -6.30 10.81
CA ARG A 32 -19.85 -5.22 11.17
C ARG A 32 -20.21 -5.25 12.64
N ASP A 33 -19.97 -6.39 13.31
CA ASP A 33 -20.12 -6.52 14.74
C ASP A 33 -18.82 -6.11 15.45
N LYS A 34 -18.68 -4.81 15.67
CA LYS A 34 -17.62 -4.19 16.48
C LYS A 34 -17.64 -4.66 17.96
N LYS A 35 -18.43 -5.67 18.33
CA LYS A 35 -18.60 -6.09 19.73
C LYS A 35 -17.55 -7.08 20.18
N ARG A 36 -16.99 -7.88 19.27
CA ARG A 36 -16.05 -8.94 19.61
C ARG A 36 -14.70 -8.68 18.96
N ILE A 37 -13.68 -8.49 19.77
CA ILE A 37 -12.29 -8.30 19.35
C ILE A 37 -11.39 -9.31 20.03
N SER A 38 -10.36 -9.82 19.34
CA SER A 38 -9.40 -10.80 19.85
C SER A 38 -8.13 -10.11 20.38
N ASP A 39 -7.22 -10.80 21.00
CA ASP A 39 -7.29 -12.14 21.55
C ASP A 39 -7.22 -12.05 23.08
N TYR A 40 -8.16 -12.65 23.79
CA TYR A 40 -8.23 -12.66 25.26
C TYR A 40 -7.98 -14.04 25.86
N SER A 41 -7.31 -14.92 25.13
CA SER A 41 -6.97 -16.26 25.59
C SER A 41 -5.88 -16.23 26.70
N LYS A 42 -5.84 -17.31 27.50
CA LYS A 42 -4.76 -17.47 28.48
C LYS A 42 -3.37 -17.48 27.84
N PRO A 43 -3.12 -18.17 26.71
CA PRO A 43 -1.83 -18.07 26.02
C PRO A 43 -1.46 -16.64 25.62
N MET A 44 -2.40 -15.83 25.14
CA MET A 44 -2.14 -14.44 24.79
C MET A 44 -1.83 -13.58 26.02
N GLN A 45 -2.52 -13.83 27.14
CA GLN A 45 -2.20 -13.17 28.40
C GLN A 45 -0.76 -13.44 28.87
N GLU A 46 -0.30 -14.70 28.76
CA GLU A 46 1.06 -15.09 29.09
C GLU A 46 2.07 -14.52 28.10
N TYR A 47 1.75 -14.57 26.80
CA TYR A 47 2.59 -13.97 25.77
C TYR A 47 2.78 -12.48 26.00
N PHE A 48 1.71 -11.74 26.28
CA PHE A 48 1.75 -10.29 26.51
C PHE A 48 2.64 -9.92 27.71
N ARG A 49 2.53 -10.65 28.85
CA ARG A 49 3.38 -10.46 30.00
C ARG A 49 4.87 -10.65 29.68
N ASN A 50 5.19 -11.72 28.97
CA ASN A 50 6.55 -12.02 28.55
C ASN A 50 7.06 -10.99 27.53
N TRP A 51 6.19 -10.53 26.62
CA TRP A 51 6.50 -9.50 25.64
C TRP A 51 6.85 -8.17 26.32
N LEU A 52 6.05 -7.75 27.30
CA LEU A 52 6.31 -6.54 28.10
C LEU A 52 7.61 -6.65 28.89
N GLN A 53 7.88 -7.81 29.48
CA GLN A 53 9.14 -8.06 30.18
C GLN A 53 10.35 -7.92 29.24
N ARG A 54 10.26 -8.44 28.02
CA ARG A 54 11.32 -8.26 27.02
C ARG A 54 11.46 -6.80 26.59
N LYS A 55 10.35 -6.09 26.41
CA LYS A 55 10.35 -4.69 25.94
C LYS A 55 10.89 -3.73 26.98
N TYR A 56 10.44 -3.83 28.21
CA TYR A 56 10.77 -2.88 29.26
C TYR A 56 11.93 -3.32 30.17
N GLY A 57 12.12 -4.63 30.33
CA GLY A 57 13.14 -5.21 31.20
C GLY A 57 12.84 -5.04 32.68
N ASP A 58 12.29 -3.91 33.08
CA ASP A 58 12.00 -3.54 34.48
C ASP A 58 10.57 -3.03 34.62
N ILE A 59 9.91 -3.40 35.75
CA ILE A 59 8.50 -3.02 36.00
C ILE A 59 8.33 -1.52 36.23
N GLY A 60 9.34 -0.85 36.77
CA GLY A 60 9.33 0.60 37.01
C GLY A 60 9.30 1.36 35.67
N LYS A 61 10.03 0.90 34.66
CA LYS A 61 9.98 1.47 33.32
C LYS A 61 8.61 1.29 32.66
N LEU A 62 7.99 0.12 32.85
CA LEU A 62 6.62 -0.12 32.37
C LEU A 62 5.63 0.81 33.07
N ASN A 63 5.72 0.92 34.41
CA ASN A 63 4.86 1.80 35.21
C ASN A 63 5.01 3.28 34.79
N CYS A 64 6.23 3.72 34.51
CA CYS A 64 6.49 5.07 34.00
C CYS A 64 5.81 5.27 32.63
N ALA A 65 5.96 4.32 31.69
CA ALA A 65 5.39 4.41 30.35
C ALA A 65 3.85 4.36 30.34
N TRP A 66 3.24 3.65 31.30
CA TRP A 66 1.77 3.50 31.37
C TRP A 66 1.10 4.49 32.34
N GLY A 67 1.89 5.27 33.11
CA GLY A 67 1.35 6.06 34.19
C GLY A 67 0.66 5.20 35.27
N ALA A 68 1.18 4.00 35.56
CA ALA A 68 0.55 2.98 36.38
C ALA A 68 1.40 2.63 37.61
N ASN A 69 0.82 1.85 38.52
CA ASN A 69 1.51 1.32 39.68
C ASN A 69 1.24 -0.20 39.80
N ILE A 70 1.82 -0.96 38.91
CA ILE A 70 1.68 -2.42 38.80
C ILE A 70 2.83 -3.07 39.58
N ALA A 71 2.51 -4.04 40.42
CA ALA A 71 3.49 -4.66 41.31
C ALA A 71 4.58 -5.45 40.58
N ASP A 72 4.19 -6.22 39.57
CA ASP A 72 5.09 -7.03 38.77
C ASP A 72 4.45 -7.37 37.38
N PHE A 73 5.24 -7.95 36.48
CA PHE A 73 4.74 -8.33 35.14
C PHE A 73 3.64 -9.42 35.19
N ARG A 74 3.60 -10.24 36.25
CA ARG A 74 2.55 -11.29 36.41
C ARG A 74 1.19 -10.69 36.72
N SER A 75 1.19 -9.51 37.34
CA SER A 75 -0.02 -8.76 37.68
C SER A 75 -0.62 -8.00 36.51
N VAL A 76 0.10 -7.90 35.38
CA VAL A 76 -0.43 -7.23 34.19
C VAL A 76 -1.60 -7.99 33.61
N MET A 77 -2.67 -7.26 33.29
CA MET A 77 -3.86 -7.78 32.60
C MET A 77 -3.96 -7.25 31.17
N LEU A 78 -4.57 -8.02 30.28
CA LEU A 78 -4.90 -7.55 28.93
C LEU A 78 -5.84 -6.34 29.00
N PRO A 79 -5.66 -5.29 28.19
CA PRO A 79 -6.56 -4.14 28.16
C PRO A 79 -7.95 -4.58 27.69
N GLY A 80 -9.00 -4.22 28.45
CA GLY A 80 -10.37 -4.62 28.17
C GLY A 80 -10.87 -4.11 26.81
N ALA A 81 -11.83 -4.82 26.23
CA ALA A 81 -12.39 -4.49 24.91
C ALA A 81 -12.96 -3.05 24.84
N SER A 82 -13.57 -2.56 25.90
CA SER A 82 -14.10 -1.19 25.97
C SER A 82 -12.99 -0.14 25.87
N ILE A 83 -11.85 -0.37 26.54
CA ILE A 83 -10.70 0.54 26.51
C ILE A 83 -10.08 0.56 25.11
N ARG A 84 -9.99 -0.58 24.44
CA ARG A 84 -9.47 -0.69 23.06
C ARG A 84 -10.37 0.00 22.02
N LYS A 85 -11.65 0.20 22.33
CA LYS A 85 -12.60 0.91 21.46
C LYS A 85 -12.70 2.40 21.79
N SER A 86 -12.17 2.85 22.92
CA SER A 86 -12.25 4.23 23.38
C SER A 86 -11.03 5.01 22.91
N VAL A 87 -11.26 6.16 22.31
CA VAL A 87 -10.25 7.13 21.90
C VAL A 87 -10.69 8.54 22.25
N ASP A 88 -9.76 9.36 22.74
CA ASP A 88 -10.03 10.76 23.10
C ASP A 88 -9.88 11.69 21.86
N GLY A 89 -9.21 11.24 20.85
CA GLY A 89 -8.71 12.08 19.76
C GLY A 89 -8.98 11.59 18.35
N GLY A 90 -10.24 11.43 17.93
CA GLY A 90 -10.53 10.85 16.64
C GLY A 90 -10.37 9.34 16.69
N PHE A 91 -9.44 8.78 15.93
CA PHE A 91 -9.12 7.35 15.96
C PHE A 91 -7.74 7.03 16.53
N PHE A 92 -7.01 8.03 17.05
CA PHE A 92 -5.67 7.82 17.63
C PHE A 92 -5.76 7.48 19.12
N TYR A 93 -4.98 6.49 19.54
CA TYR A 93 -4.64 6.30 20.95
C TYR A 93 -3.59 7.33 21.36
N ASP A 94 -3.79 7.97 22.50
CA ASP A 94 -2.82 8.86 23.09
C ASP A 94 -1.74 8.04 23.83
N PRO A 95 -0.47 8.06 23.41
CA PRO A 95 0.60 7.34 24.09
C PRO A 95 0.72 7.63 25.59
N LYS A 96 0.42 8.86 26.03
CA LYS A 96 0.45 9.22 27.45
C LYS A 96 -0.65 8.56 28.29
N LYS A 97 -1.76 8.17 27.67
CA LYS A 97 -2.93 7.66 28.38
C LYS A 97 -3.24 6.20 28.08
N GLN A 98 -2.84 5.72 26.88
CA GLN A 98 -3.27 4.44 26.34
C GLN A 98 -2.10 3.57 25.86
N MET A 99 -0.90 3.77 26.41
CA MET A 99 0.28 2.99 26.04
C MET A 99 0.08 1.47 26.28
N ASN A 100 -0.74 1.10 27.25
CA ASN A 100 -1.11 -0.28 27.50
C ASN A 100 -1.87 -0.91 26.31
N VAL A 101 -2.76 -0.15 25.66
CA VAL A 101 -3.50 -0.60 24.47
C VAL A 101 -2.58 -0.69 23.28
N ILE A 102 -1.74 0.33 23.07
CA ILE A 102 -0.75 0.38 22.00
C ILE A 102 0.20 -0.82 22.11
N ASN A 103 0.73 -1.09 23.30
CA ASN A 103 1.60 -2.22 23.54
C ASN A 103 0.89 -3.57 23.30
N PHE A 104 -0.39 -3.65 23.60
CA PHE A 104 -1.14 -4.87 23.34
C PHE A 104 -1.34 -5.10 21.84
N GLN A 105 -1.64 -4.06 21.06
CA GLN A 105 -1.70 -4.18 19.59
C GLN A 105 -0.36 -4.60 18.98
N GLN A 106 0.74 -4.00 19.45
CA GLN A 106 2.10 -4.41 19.05
C GLN A 106 2.37 -5.87 19.40
N ALA A 107 2.02 -6.31 20.63
CA ALA A 107 2.20 -7.68 21.06
C ALA A 107 1.35 -8.68 20.27
N LEU A 108 0.11 -8.33 19.90
CA LEU A 108 -0.72 -9.15 19.02
C LEU A 108 -0.04 -9.41 17.67
N SER A 109 0.47 -8.37 17.05
CA SER A 109 1.19 -8.48 15.78
C SER A 109 2.50 -9.26 15.93
N ASP A 110 3.26 -8.99 16.99
CA ASP A 110 4.50 -9.70 17.27
C ASP A 110 4.28 -11.18 17.58
N SER A 111 3.13 -11.57 18.14
CA SER A 111 2.81 -12.99 18.39
C SER A 111 2.74 -13.79 17.09
N ILE A 112 2.19 -13.17 16.04
CA ILE A 112 2.12 -13.78 14.70
C ILE A 112 3.51 -13.86 14.08
N THR A 113 4.24 -12.75 14.10
CA THR A 113 5.58 -12.70 13.49
C THR A 113 6.59 -13.58 14.21
N ASP A 114 6.51 -13.72 15.54
CA ASP A 114 7.31 -14.66 16.32
C ASP A 114 7.03 -16.12 15.88
N ALA A 115 5.78 -16.47 15.63
CA ALA A 115 5.42 -17.80 15.14
C ALA A 115 6.00 -18.04 13.73
N ILE A 116 5.83 -17.08 12.82
CA ILE A 116 6.39 -17.14 11.47
C ILE A 116 7.91 -17.33 11.52
N LEU A 117 8.63 -16.49 12.25
CA LEU A 117 10.08 -16.53 12.36
C LEU A 117 10.57 -17.83 13.01
N ARG A 118 9.85 -18.34 14.00
CA ARG A 118 10.17 -19.64 14.64
C ARG A 118 10.11 -20.79 13.64
N TYR A 119 9.03 -20.87 12.84
CA TYR A 119 8.88 -21.96 11.86
C TYR A 119 9.83 -21.77 10.68
N SER A 120 10.00 -20.56 10.18
CA SER A 120 10.97 -20.25 9.12
C SER A 120 12.38 -20.65 9.53
N GLY A 121 12.82 -20.24 10.73
CA GLY A 121 14.13 -20.58 11.27
C GLY A 121 14.31 -22.09 11.51
N LEU A 122 13.25 -22.80 11.91
CA LEU A 122 13.29 -24.26 12.01
C LEU A 122 13.55 -24.91 10.65
N ILE A 123 12.84 -24.47 9.60
CA ILE A 123 13.03 -24.99 8.24
C ILE A 123 14.45 -24.68 7.76
N LYS A 124 14.92 -23.46 7.92
CA LYS A 124 16.29 -23.05 7.51
C LYS A 124 17.33 -23.94 8.19
N ARG A 125 17.24 -24.18 9.51
CA ARG A 125 18.16 -25.06 10.23
C ARG A 125 18.08 -26.51 9.75
N LEU A 126 16.88 -27.09 9.64
CA LEU A 126 16.70 -28.49 9.22
C LEU A 126 17.13 -28.74 7.77
N THR A 127 17.12 -27.71 6.95
CA THR A 127 17.53 -27.78 5.53
C THR A 127 18.91 -27.21 5.27
N GLU A 128 19.64 -26.82 6.32
CA GLU A 128 20.98 -26.20 6.20
C GLU A 128 20.99 -25.00 5.24
N ASN A 129 19.95 -24.16 5.30
CA ASN A 129 19.69 -23.03 4.40
C ASN A 129 19.58 -23.38 2.91
N ARG A 130 19.42 -24.67 2.55
CA ARG A 130 19.35 -25.11 1.14
C ARG A 130 17.96 -25.01 0.52
N LYS A 131 16.94 -24.63 1.30
CA LYS A 131 15.55 -24.51 0.84
C LYS A 131 15.04 -23.11 1.05
N THR A 132 14.25 -22.61 0.10
CA THR A 132 13.56 -21.34 0.23
C THR A 132 12.39 -21.44 1.19
N VAL A 133 12.07 -20.34 1.87
CA VAL A 133 10.92 -20.21 2.75
C VAL A 133 10.08 -19.02 2.33
N GLY A 134 8.84 -19.28 1.98
CA GLY A 134 7.85 -18.27 1.67
C GLY A 134 6.78 -18.13 2.75
N VAL A 135 6.17 -16.95 2.82
CA VAL A 135 5.13 -16.65 3.81
C VAL A 135 3.99 -15.88 3.15
N TYR A 136 2.75 -16.26 3.49
CA TYR A 136 1.57 -15.51 3.06
C TYR A 136 1.35 -14.31 3.98
N TYR A 137 1.99 -13.18 3.68
CA TYR A 137 2.01 -12.02 4.56
C TYR A 137 2.35 -10.73 3.78
N GLY A 138 2.07 -9.57 4.39
CA GLY A 138 2.44 -8.26 3.82
C GLY A 138 1.32 -7.57 3.02
N LYS A 139 0.08 -7.95 3.23
CA LYS A 139 -1.10 -7.51 2.46
C LYS A 139 -1.64 -6.13 2.90
N ILE A 140 -0.79 -5.17 3.21
CA ILE A 140 -1.20 -3.90 3.81
C ILE A 140 -2.20 -3.12 2.94
N PHE A 141 -2.13 -3.24 1.61
CA PHE A 141 -3.05 -2.56 0.68
C PHE A 141 -4.38 -3.30 0.50
N THR A 142 -4.51 -4.54 0.97
CA THR A 142 -5.74 -5.31 0.90
C THR A 142 -6.50 -5.31 2.21
N ILE A 143 -5.78 -5.47 3.32
CA ILE A 143 -6.34 -5.60 4.66
C ILE A 143 -5.96 -4.44 5.57
N GLY A 144 -5.16 -3.51 5.07
CA GLY A 144 -4.62 -2.39 5.82
C GLY A 144 -5.68 -1.63 6.60
N GLY A 145 -5.36 -1.35 7.86
CA GLY A 145 -6.24 -0.64 8.78
C GLY A 145 -7.15 -1.52 9.62
N HIS A 146 -7.21 -2.82 9.39
CA HIS A 146 -7.92 -3.74 10.28
C HIS A 146 -7.02 -4.11 11.45
N ASN A 147 -7.02 -3.27 12.48
CA ASN A 147 -6.16 -3.43 13.65
C ASN A 147 -6.37 -4.77 14.36
N GLU A 148 -7.55 -5.34 14.28
CA GLU A 148 -7.91 -6.61 14.88
C GLU A 148 -7.27 -7.81 14.19
N TRP A 149 -6.81 -7.65 12.94
CA TRP A 149 -6.13 -8.73 12.21
C TRP A 149 -4.67 -8.86 12.58
N ALA A 150 -4.11 -7.84 13.24
CA ALA A 150 -2.75 -7.81 13.79
C ALA A 150 -1.64 -8.13 12.76
N GLU A 151 -1.84 -7.79 11.49
CA GLU A 151 -0.84 -7.98 10.43
C GLU A 151 0.04 -6.71 10.28
N PHE A 152 0.73 -6.31 11.37
CA PHE A 152 1.58 -5.11 11.44
C PHE A 152 3.04 -5.43 11.82
N GLY A 153 3.54 -6.59 11.41
CA GLY A 153 4.93 -6.97 11.64
C GLY A 153 5.71 -7.21 10.34
N PHE A 154 5.26 -6.60 9.23
CA PHE A 154 5.86 -6.83 7.93
C PHE A 154 7.30 -6.31 7.85
N ASN A 155 7.57 -5.13 8.40
CA ASN A 155 8.92 -4.58 8.48
C ASN A 155 9.89 -5.54 9.20
N ARG A 156 9.46 -6.16 10.29
CA ARG A 156 10.25 -7.14 11.02
C ARG A 156 10.54 -8.39 10.19
N LEU A 157 9.59 -8.83 9.38
CA LEU A 157 9.75 -9.98 8.48
C LEU A 157 10.62 -9.65 7.27
N LEU A 158 10.55 -8.42 6.74
CA LEU A 158 11.43 -7.93 5.68
C LEU A 158 12.91 -8.01 6.06
N HIS A 159 13.24 -7.66 7.30
CA HIS A 159 14.62 -7.70 7.80
C HIS A 159 15.10 -9.12 8.19
N SER A 160 14.23 -10.11 8.18
CA SER A 160 14.59 -11.48 8.56
C SER A 160 15.36 -12.20 7.46
N ARG A 161 16.41 -12.91 7.82
CA ARG A 161 17.15 -13.83 6.93
C ARG A 161 16.47 -15.19 6.76
N GLU A 162 15.42 -15.45 7.54
CA GLU A 162 14.71 -16.73 7.54
C GLU A 162 13.64 -16.83 6.45
N ILE A 163 13.31 -15.70 5.81
CA ILE A 163 12.27 -15.59 4.79
C ILE A 163 12.89 -15.14 3.47
N ASP A 164 12.59 -15.85 2.40
CA ASP A 164 13.09 -15.54 1.05
C ASP A 164 12.05 -14.83 0.19
N TYR A 165 10.75 -15.12 0.40
CA TYR A 165 9.70 -14.49 -0.38
C TYR A 165 8.39 -14.35 0.39
N PHE A 166 7.59 -13.40 -0.03
CA PHE A 166 6.23 -13.19 0.43
C PHE A 166 5.22 -13.52 -0.67
N SER A 167 3.98 -13.77 -0.28
CA SER A 167 2.88 -13.94 -1.21
C SER A 167 1.59 -13.36 -0.61
N GLY A 168 0.69 -12.98 -1.46
CA GLY A 168 -0.64 -12.52 -1.09
C GLY A 168 -1.54 -12.44 -2.32
N PRO A 169 -2.86 -12.24 -2.13
CA PRO A 169 -3.78 -12.16 -3.24
C PRO A 169 -3.55 -10.87 -4.01
N SER A 170 -3.84 -10.92 -5.29
CA SER A 170 -3.99 -9.72 -6.11
C SER A 170 -5.09 -8.82 -5.55
N TYR A 171 -5.05 -7.54 -5.91
CA TYR A 171 -6.13 -6.61 -5.59
C TYR A 171 -7.50 -7.09 -6.12
N PHE A 172 -8.56 -6.86 -5.34
CA PHE A 172 -9.86 -7.49 -5.58
C PHE A 172 -10.67 -6.95 -6.79
N GLN A 173 -10.38 -5.77 -7.33
CA GLN A 173 -11.05 -5.23 -8.51
C GLN A 173 -10.32 -5.62 -9.80
N ARG A 174 -10.42 -6.88 -10.22
CA ARG A 174 -9.65 -7.44 -11.33
C ARG A 174 -10.36 -7.39 -12.68
N GLN A 175 -11.62 -6.99 -12.73
CA GLN A 175 -12.41 -6.97 -13.97
C GLN A 175 -11.75 -6.10 -15.04
N PRO A 176 -12.07 -6.33 -16.32
CA PRO A 176 -11.64 -5.47 -17.42
C PRO A 176 -12.01 -4.00 -17.19
N GLY A 177 -11.13 -3.10 -17.60
CA GLY A 177 -11.28 -1.65 -17.37
C GLY A 177 -11.12 -1.20 -15.91
N ARG A 178 -10.85 -2.13 -14.99
CA ARG A 178 -10.57 -1.81 -13.58
C ARG A 178 -9.06 -1.88 -13.28
N PRO A 179 -8.59 -1.11 -12.30
CA PRO A 179 -7.18 -1.15 -11.92
C PRO A 179 -6.79 -2.51 -11.37
N HIS A 180 -5.54 -2.89 -11.61
CA HIS A 180 -4.87 -3.99 -10.93
C HIS A 180 -3.69 -3.44 -10.15
N SER A 181 -3.51 -3.89 -8.93
CA SER A 181 -2.39 -3.51 -8.05
C SER A 181 -2.02 -4.67 -7.14
N SER A 182 -0.79 -4.63 -6.62
CA SER A 182 -0.37 -5.56 -5.58
C SER A 182 -1.06 -5.28 -4.24
N SER A 183 -1.20 -6.31 -3.43
CA SER A 183 -1.61 -6.19 -2.02
C SER A 183 -0.47 -5.78 -1.09
N ALA A 184 0.78 -5.85 -1.57
CA ALA A 184 2.00 -5.58 -0.80
C ALA A 184 2.81 -4.40 -1.37
N PRO A 185 3.66 -3.75 -0.56
CA PRO A 185 4.61 -2.72 -1.02
C PRO A 185 5.80 -3.39 -1.70
N LEU A 186 5.71 -3.59 -3.02
CA LEU A 186 6.65 -4.39 -3.80
C LEU A 186 8.07 -3.82 -3.79
N ALA A 187 8.22 -2.49 -3.79
CA ALA A 187 9.53 -1.87 -3.74
C ALA A 187 10.24 -2.07 -2.40
N SER A 188 9.49 -2.14 -1.28
CA SER A 188 10.06 -2.58 0.02
C SER A 188 10.60 -4.00 -0.05
N ILE A 189 9.83 -4.91 -0.65
CA ILE A 189 10.23 -6.31 -0.78
C ILE A 189 11.53 -6.42 -1.58
N ALA A 190 11.63 -5.70 -2.69
CA ALA A 190 12.82 -5.66 -3.54
C ALA A 190 14.02 -5.00 -2.82
N LEU A 191 13.80 -3.91 -2.06
CA LEU A 191 14.84 -3.21 -1.29
C LEU A 191 15.50 -4.13 -0.25
N HIS A 192 14.77 -5.11 0.27
CA HIS A 192 15.24 -6.09 1.24
C HIS A 192 15.67 -7.44 0.60
N ASP A 193 15.98 -7.44 -0.72
CA ASP A 193 16.44 -8.62 -1.45
C ASP A 193 15.48 -9.83 -1.36
N LYS A 194 14.18 -9.57 -1.37
CA LYS A 194 13.16 -10.61 -1.33
C LYS A 194 12.28 -10.57 -2.57
N MET A 195 11.60 -11.68 -2.83
CA MET A 195 10.66 -11.82 -3.94
C MET A 195 9.22 -11.76 -3.43
N TYR A 196 8.33 -11.29 -4.28
CA TYR A 196 6.89 -11.43 -4.09
C TYR A 196 6.29 -12.40 -5.10
N VAL A 197 5.35 -13.20 -4.66
CA VAL A 197 4.56 -14.10 -5.52
C VAL A 197 3.10 -13.63 -5.45
N ASP A 198 2.67 -12.95 -6.51
CA ASP A 198 1.27 -12.51 -6.64
C ASP A 198 0.37 -13.73 -6.83
N GLU A 199 -0.55 -13.94 -5.91
CA GLU A 199 -1.61 -14.94 -6.06
C GLU A 199 -2.70 -14.37 -6.95
N ALA A 200 -2.65 -14.71 -8.22
CA ALA A 200 -3.63 -14.29 -9.22
C ALA A 200 -4.93 -15.07 -9.03
N ASP A 201 -5.69 -14.66 -8.02
CA ASP A 201 -7.00 -15.18 -7.65
C ASP A 201 -8.06 -14.69 -8.67
N LEU A 202 -7.96 -15.16 -9.91
CA LEU A 202 -8.79 -14.79 -11.05
C LEU A 202 -9.97 -15.75 -11.21
N ARG A 203 -11.17 -15.19 -11.37
CA ARG A 203 -12.38 -15.94 -11.74
C ARG A 203 -12.56 -15.84 -13.25
N THR A 204 -12.19 -16.89 -13.97
CA THR A 204 -12.28 -16.94 -15.42
C THR A 204 -13.71 -17.24 -15.91
N TYR A 205 -13.95 -17.05 -17.18
CA TYR A 205 -15.24 -17.40 -17.78
C TYR A 205 -15.55 -18.91 -17.73
N ALA A 206 -14.54 -19.76 -17.55
CA ALA A 206 -14.71 -21.21 -17.41
C ALA A 206 -15.20 -21.63 -16.01
N GLY A 207 -14.98 -20.81 -14.99
CA GLY A 207 -15.30 -21.11 -13.60
C GLY A 207 -16.74 -20.93 -13.18
N GLY A 208 -17.62 -20.49 -14.07
CA GLY A 208 -19.06 -20.35 -13.80
C GLY A 208 -19.50 -18.95 -13.39
N ALA A 209 -20.65 -18.55 -13.92
CA ALA A 209 -21.26 -17.24 -13.69
C ALA A 209 -21.70 -17.06 -12.22
N GLY A 210 -21.57 -15.83 -11.71
CA GLY A 210 -22.03 -15.44 -10.38
C GLY A 210 -20.96 -15.48 -9.30
N SER A 211 -19.75 -15.96 -9.61
CA SER A 211 -18.61 -15.81 -8.69
C SER A 211 -18.12 -14.36 -8.67
N TRP A 212 -17.59 -13.97 -7.53
CA TRP A 212 -16.99 -12.69 -7.31
C TRP A 212 -15.82 -12.44 -8.28
N ALA A 213 -15.73 -11.25 -8.89
CA ALA A 213 -14.70 -10.87 -9.87
C ALA A 213 -14.66 -11.72 -11.16
N TYR A 214 -15.76 -12.36 -11.52
CA TYR A 214 -15.92 -13.14 -12.75
C TYR A 214 -15.70 -12.32 -14.02
N THR A 215 -14.97 -12.86 -14.99
CA THR A 215 -14.56 -12.17 -16.23
C THR A 215 -15.42 -12.53 -17.45
N GLY A 216 -16.60 -13.04 -17.30
CA GLY A 216 -17.69 -13.13 -18.24
C GLY A 216 -17.48 -13.81 -19.61
N ASN A 217 -16.31 -13.66 -20.24
CA ASN A 217 -16.01 -14.17 -21.61
C ASN A 217 -14.50 -14.36 -21.84
N PRO A 218 -14.09 -15.02 -22.95
CA PRO A 218 -12.68 -15.25 -23.28
C PRO A 218 -11.84 -13.97 -23.41
N TRP A 219 -12.38 -12.92 -24.05
CA TRP A 219 -11.69 -11.64 -24.23
C TRP A 219 -11.31 -11.01 -22.88
N ASP A 220 -12.28 -10.90 -22.01
CA ASP A 220 -12.10 -10.33 -20.68
C ASP A 220 -11.09 -11.11 -19.83
N THR A 221 -11.16 -12.45 -19.88
CA THR A 221 -10.24 -13.32 -19.15
C THR A 221 -8.81 -13.17 -19.65
N VAL A 222 -8.59 -13.25 -20.96
CA VAL A 222 -7.26 -13.14 -21.57
C VAL A 222 -6.64 -11.77 -21.28
N ASN A 223 -7.40 -10.69 -21.42
CA ASN A 223 -6.89 -9.36 -21.15
C ASN A 223 -6.64 -9.11 -19.65
N THR A 224 -7.40 -9.75 -18.77
CA THR A 224 -7.12 -9.72 -17.32
C THR A 224 -5.84 -10.49 -16.97
N ILE A 225 -5.60 -11.66 -17.58
CA ILE A 225 -4.34 -12.41 -17.46
C ILE A 225 -3.15 -11.54 -17.88
N ARG A 226 -3.24 -10.89 -19.04
CA ARG A 226 -2.20 -9.97 -19.54
C ARG A 226 -1.97 -8.77 -18.63
N LYS A 227 -3.03 -8.19 -18.07
CA LYS A 227 -2.97 -7.07 -17.13
C LYS A 227 -2.25 -7.47 -15.83
N ILE A 228 -2.61 -8.61 -15.24
CA ILE A 228 -1.94 -9.14 -14.04
C ILE A 228 -0.46 -9.38 -14.33
N PHE A 229 -0.15 -10.01 -15.46
CA PHE A 229 1.22 -10.23 -15.89
C PHE A 229 1.99 -8.92 -16.09
N ALA A 230 1.38 -7.89 -16.69
CA ALA A 230 2.02 -6.60 -16.95
C ALA A 230 2.58 -5.97 -15.69
N LEU A 231 1.78 -5.91 -14.61
CA LEU A 231 2.24 -5.40 -13.31
C LEU A 231 3.43 -6.20 -12.79
N ASN A 232 3.27 -7.52 -12.71
CA ASN A 232 4.28 -8.38 -12.11
C ASN A 232 5.59 -8.43 -12.92
N ALA A 233 5.50 -8.32 -14.24
CA ALA A 233 6.69 -8.28 -15.10
C ALA A 233 7.50 -6.98 -14.94
N VAL A 234 6.85 -5.80 -14.80
CA VAL A 234 7.56 -4.54 -14.57
C VAL A 234 8.13 -4.43 -13.15
N GLU A 235 7.51 -5.11 -12.20
CA GLU A 235 7.96 -5.19 -10.80
C GLU A 235 8.97 -6.31 -10.57
N ASN A 236 9.30 -7.10 -11.61
CA ASN A 236 10.17 -8.29 -11.52
C ASN A 236 9.71 -9.29 -10.45
N GLN A 237 8.40 -9.53 -10.39
CA GLN A 237 7.75 -10.42 -9.43
C GLN A 237 7.19 -11.66 -10.11
N ALA A 238 6.94 -12.72 -9.31
CA ALA A 238 6.33 -13.95 -9.80
C ALA A 238 4.80 -13.89 -9.73
N VAL A 239 4.14 -14.68 -10.58
CA VAL A 239 2.69 -14.87 -10.56
C VAL A 239 2.38 -16.34 -10.31
N ARG A 240 1.49 -16.60 -9.36
CA ARG A 240 0.85 -17.89 -9.16
C ARG A 240 -0.59 -17.82 -9.65
N TRP A 241 -0.90 -18.48 -10.76
CA TRP A 241 -2.28 -18.63 -11.25
C TRP A 241 -3.03 -19.55 -10.29
N PHE A 242 -4.02 -18.99 -9.59
CA PHE A 242 -4.71 -19.68 -8.49
C PHE A 242 -6.09 -20.14 -8.92
N ASP A 243 -6.25 -21.48 -9.01
CA ASP A 243 -7.52 -22.15 -9.33
C ASP A 243 -8.25 -22.46 -8.01
N ILE A 244 -9.07 -21.52 -7.52
CA ILE A 244 -9.80 -21.70 -6.25
C ILE A 244 -11.04 -22.59 -6.43
N HIS A 245 -11.64 -22.53 -7.61
CA HIS A 245 -12.75 -23.42 -7.99
C HIS A 245 -12.28 -24.33 -9.11
N PRO A 246 -12.34 -25.66 -8.92
CA PRO A 246 -11.84 -26.60 -9.91
C PRO A 246 -12.38 -26.30 -11.31
N GLY A 247 -11.48 -26.16 -12.29
CA GLY A 247 -11.82 -25.95 -13.68
C GLY A 247 -11.81 -24.51 -14.17
N GLU A 248 -11.49 -23.52 -13.34
CA GLU A 248 -11.37 -22.11 -13.80
C GLU A 248 -10.31 -21.93 -14.89
N PHE A 249 -9.30 -22.78 -14.93
CA PHE A 249 -8.26 -22.80 -15.97
C PHE A 249 -8.38 -23.98 -16.94
N ALA A 250 -9.45 -24.77 -16.89
CA ALA A 250 -9.64 -25.95 -17.74
C ALA A 250 -10.17 -25.58 -19.14
N ASP A 251 -9.54 -24.61 -19.77
CA ASP A 251 -9.90 -24.14 -21.13
C ASP A 251 -8.63 -23.82 -21.93
N SER A 252 -8.63 -24.19 -23.22
CA SER A 252 -7.45 -24.04 -24.09
C SER A 252 -7.07 -22.58 -24.35
N VAL A 253 -8.02 -21.67 -24.47
CA VAL A 253 -7.77 -20.22 -24.71
C VAL A 253 -7.09 -19.61 -23.49
N ILE A 254 -7.55 -19.97 -22.28
CA ILE A 254 -6.97 -19.53 -21.02
C ILE A 254 -5.55 -20.06 -20.88
N MET A 255 -5.35 -21.37 -21.12
CA MET A 255 -4.02 -21.99 -21.00
C MET A 255 -3.03 -21.48 -22.04
N HIS A 256 -3.47 -21.14 -23.25
CA HIS A 256 -2.61 -20.47 -24.23
C HIS A 256 -2.20 -19.07 -23.75
N ALA A 257 -3.12 -18.28 -23.18
CA ALA A 257 -2.77 -16.97 -22.63
C ALA A 257 -1.74 -17.09 -21.47
N VAL A 258 -1.92 -18.05 -20.58
CA VAL A 258 -0.94 -18.33 -19.49
C VAL A 258 0.42 -18.76 -20.06
N ALA A 259 0.42 -19.63 -21.10
CA ALA A 259 1.65 -20.08 -21.75
C ALA A 259 2.39 -18.91 -22.45
N ASP A 260 1.66 -18.00 -23.09
CA ASP A 260 2.25 -16.79 -23.68
C ASP A 260 2.90 -15.90 -22.61
N MET A 261 2.23 -15.68 -21.48
CA MET A 261 2.81 -14.91 -20.37
C MET A 261 4.06 -15.59 -19.82
N SER A 262 4.05 -16.92 -19.67
CA SER A 262 5.21 -17.68 -19.23
C SER A 262 6.40 -17.56 -20.19
N ARG A 263 6.13 -17.60 -21.51
CA ARG A 263 7.14 -17.41 -22.57
C ARG A 263 7.73 -15.99 -22.51
N ILE A 264 6.88 -14.97 -22.32
CA ILE A 264 7.32 -13.57 -22.20
C ILE A 264 8.13 -13.38 -20.93
N ALA A 265 7.74 -14.01 -19.81
CA ALA A 265 8.45 -13.94 -18.53
C ALA A 265 9.91 -14.37 -18.62
N THR A 266 10.24 -15.39 -19.43
CA THR A 266 11.64 -15.84 -19.63
C THR A 266 12.54 -14.74 -20.21
N LYS A 267 11.93 -13.74 -20.86
CA LYS A 267 12.61 -12.58 -21.43
C LYS A 267 12.63 -11.42 -20.44
N THR A 268 11.47 -11.08 -19.87
CA THR A 268 11.30 -9.90 -19.00
C THR A 268 12.08 -9.98 -17.70
N VAL A 269 12.28 -11.18 -17.14
CA VAL A 269 13.08 -11.40 -15.93
C VAL A 269 14.55 -10.95 -16.06
N LYS A 270 15.03 -10.77 -17.29
CA LYS A 270 16.41 -10.31 -17.58
C LYS A 270 16.50 -8.80 -17.80
N TRP A 271 15.37 -8.10 -17.81
CA TRP A 271 15.36 -6.66 -18.02
C TRP A 271 15.74 -5.91 -16.75
N PRO A 272 16.29 -4.69 -16.89
CA PRO A 272 16.61 -3.88 -15.74
C PRO A 272 15.37 -3.62 -14.87
N ALA A 273 15.60 -3.38 -13.59
CA ALA A 273 14.55 -2.95 -12.68
C ALA A 273 13.85 -1.66 -13.19
N LYS A 274 12.61 -1.52 -12.86
CA LYS A 274 11.80 -0.33 -13.11
C LYS A 274 12.49 0.91 -12.50
N HIS A 275 12.38 2.03 -13.19
CA HIS A 275 12.74 3.34 -12.65
C HIS A 275 11.47 4.16 -12.49
N ALA A 276 11.04 4.35 -11.25
CA ALA A 276 9.92 5.22 -10.91
C ALA A 276 10.41 6.58 -10.40
N GLU A 277 9.61 7.61 -10.60
CA GLU A 277 9.88 8.97 -10.11
C GLU A 277 8.92 9.38 -9.00
N VAL A 278 7.98 8.49 -8.66
CA VAL A 278 6.97 8.66 -7.62
C VAL A 278 7.08 7.52 -6.60
N ALA A 279 7.20 7.84 -5.32
CA ALA A 279 7.12 6.91 -4.21
C ALA A 279 5.83 7.10 -3.41
N VAL A 280 5.12 6.01 -3.15
CA VAL A 280 3.96 5.96 -2.24
C VAL A 280 4.35 5.23 -0.98
N ILE A 281 4.15 5.85 0.16
CA ILE A 281 4.69 5.42 1.45
C ILE A 281 3.56 5.14 2.43
N VAL A 282 3.58 3.95 3.04
CA VAL A 282 2.61 3.49 4.01
C VAL A 282 3.30 3.07 5.31
N SER A 283 2.67 3.32 6.45
CA SER A 283 3.20 2.98 7.78
C SER A 283 2.32 1.94 8.46
N GLU A 284 2.85 0.74 8.74
CA GLU A 284 2.19 -0.22 9.62
C GLU A 284 2.31 0.17 11.10
N GLN A 285 3.45 0.76 11.50
CA GLN A 285 3.65 1.19 12.88
C GLN A 285 2.61 2.23 13.30
N SER A 286 2.30 3.21 12.45
CA SER A 286 1.27 4.20 12.73
C SER A 286 -0.09 3.58 13.06
N LEU A 287 -0.38 2.39 12.50
CA LEU A 287 -1.64 1.68 12.73
C LEU A 287 -1.72 1.07 14.14
N THR A 288 -0.59 0.77 14.78
CA THR A 288 -0.59 0.27 16.16
C THR A 288 -1.06 1.32 17.18
N TYR A 289 -1.04 2.59 16.78
CA TYR A 289 -1.53 3.72 17.56
C TYR A 289 -2.98 4.11 17.26
N THR A 290 -3.71 3.28 16.52
CA THR A 290 -5.07 3.61 16.10
C THR A 290 -6.09 2.60 16.59
N SER A 291 -7.31 3.09 16.86
CA SER A 291 -8.47 2.25 17.14
C SER A 291 -9.09 1.73 15.85
N MET A 292 -10.11 0.88 15.98
CA MET A 292 -10.93 0.39 14.85
C MET A 292 -11.57 1.52 14.01
N GLU A 293 -11.72 2.71 14.57
CA GLU A 293 -12.27 3.88 13.86
C GLU A 293 -11.35 4.35 12.72
N ALA A 294 -10.05 3.98 12.73
CA ALA A 294 -9.15 4.23 11.62
C ALA A 294 -9.49 3.42 10.36
N ASN A 295 -10.27 2.35 10.47
CA ASN A 295 -10.59 1.47 9.35
C ASN A 295 -11.25 2.22 8.19
N ASP A 296 -12.15 3.18 8.46
CA ASP A 296 -12.80 3.96 7.41
C ASP A 296 -11.79 4.87 6.67
N TYR A 297 -10.84 5.46 7.39
CA TYR A 297 -9.74 6.21 6.78
C TYR A 297 -8.87 5.30 5.91
N MET A 298 -8.39 4.19 6.46
CA MET A 298 -7.49 3.27 5.77
C MET A 298 -8.17 2.59 4.58
N GLN A 299 -9.46 2.29 4.67
CA GLN A 299 -10.21 1.77 3.53
C GLN A 299 -10.26 2.77 2.38
N ARG A 300 -10.40 4.06 2.65
CA ARG A 300 -10.41 5.11 1.64
C ARG A 300 -9.00 5.41 1.11
N ALA A 301 -8.03 5.58 2.02
CA ALA A 301 -6.68 6.02 1.70
C ALA A 301 -5.81 4.91 1.07
N VAL A 302 -6.00 3.66 1.49
CA VAL A 302 -5.04 2.60 1.19
C VAL A 302 -5.69 1.44 0.45
N ARG A 303 -6.86 0.97 0.91
CA ARG A 303 -7.37 -0.33 0.51
C ARG A 303 -8.00 -0.38 -0.88
N ASN A 304 -9.13 0.26 -1.10
CA ASN A 304 -9.97 -0.06 -2.26
C ASN A 304 -9.86 0.91 -3.43
N GLN A 305 -9.39 2.12 -3.21
CA GLN A 305 -9.42 3.17 -4.23
C GLN A 305 -8.03 3.61 -4.65
N TRP A 306 -7.07 3.66 -3.73
CA TRP A 306 -5.81 4.31 -3.98
C TRP A 306 -4.74 3.42 -4.57
N ALA A 307 -4.63 2.17 -4.15
CA ALA A 307 -3.63 1.27 -4.72
C ALA A 307 -3.78 1.15 -6.25
N GLY A 308 -5.01 0.97 -6.73
CA GLY A 308 -5.28 0.94 -8.17
C GLY A 308 -5.28 2.31 -8.85
N MET A 309 -5.56 3.40 -8.13
CA MET A 309 -5.55 4.76 -8.66
C MET A 309 -4.15 5.19 -9.09
N PHE A 310 -3.12 4.82 -8.34
CA PHE A 310 -1.74 5.20 -8.64
C PHE A 310 -1.26 4.72 -10.00
N TYR A 311 -1.75 3.58 -10.50
CA TYR A 311 -1.42 3.11 -11.85
C TYR A 311 -2.15 3.89 -12.97
N ARG A 312 -3.06 4.79 -12.61
CA ARG A 312 -3.79 5.68 -13.53
C ARG A 312 -3.22 7.10 -13.60
N ILE A 313 -2.20 7.41 -12.82
CA ILE A 313 -1.56 8.74 -12.89
C ILE A 313 -0.74 8.93 -14.18
N GLY A 314 -0.47 7.83 -14.89
CA GLY A 314 0.30 7.83 -16.13
C GLY A 314 1.81 7.83 -15.93
N ALA A 315 2.29 7.59 -14.72
CA ALA A 315 3.72 7.44 -14.38
C ALA A 315 3.96 6.17 -13.56
N PRO A 316 5.14 5.54 -13.64
CA PRO A 316 5.53 4.46 -12.75
C PRO A 316 5.57 4.92 -11.29
N VAL A 317 5.12 4.03 -10.39
CA VAL A 317 5.04 4.30 -8.96
C VAL A 317 5.68 3.16 -8.18
N ASP A 318 6.50 3.48 -7.19
CA ASP A 318 7.04 2.53 -6.21
C ASP A 318 6.30 2.62 -4.89
N PHE A 319 6.10 1.47 -4.24
CA PHE A 319 5.38 1.38 -2.97
C PHE A 319 6.32 0.91 -1.87
N TYR A 320 6.46 1.72 -0.80
CA TYR A 320 7.38 1.49 0.30
C TYR A 320 6.69 1.51 1.67
N MET A 321 7.30 0.79 2.61
CA MET A 321 7.06 0.99 4.04
C MET A 321 7.76 2.26 4.52
N LEU A 322 7.16 2.96 5.49
CA LEU A 322 7.75 4.19 6.03
C LEU A 322 9.15 3.97 6.65
N ASP A 323 9.36 2.82 7.26
CA ASP A 323 10.65 2.48 7.88
C ASP A 323 11.79 2.32 6.87
N ASP A 324 11.49 2.03 5.61
CA ASP A 324 12.50 1.92 4.54
C ASP A 324 13.24 3.24 4.27
N LEU A 325 12.63 4.38 4.63
CA LEU A 325 13.32 5.68 4.55
C LEU A 325 14.63 5.72 5.36
N ARG A 326 14.78 4.85 6.36
CA ARG A 326 16.01 4.71 7.15
C ARG A 326 17.11 3.94 6.43
N HIS A 327 16.76 3.19 5.38
CA HIS A 327 17.72 2.39 4.64
C HIS A 327 18.70 3.30 3.90
N SER A 328 20.00 2.96 3.94
CA SER A 328 21.05 3.75 3.29
C SER A 328 20.85 3.86 1.77
N ASP A 329 20.36 2.79 1.17
CA ASP A 329 20.17 2.64 -0.28
C ASP A 329 18.75 3.00 -0.73
N PHE A 330 17.93 3.65 0.15
CA PHE A 330 16.62 4.13 -0.24
C PHE A 330 16.74 5.14 -1.38
N PRO A 331 16.07 4.92 -2.54
CA PRO A 331 16.24 5.75 -3.73
C PRO A 331 15.65 7.16 -3.56
N GLU A 332 16.13 8.08 -4.37
CA GLU A 332 15.57 9.44 -4.44
C GLU A 332 14.46 9.50 -5.49
N TYR A 333 13.37 10.19 -5.14
CA TYR A 333 12.21 10.41 -5.98
C TYR A 333 11.93 11.89 -6.18
N LYS A 334 11.24 12.24 -7.26
CA LYS A 334 10.74 13.59 -7.50
C LYS A 334 9.50 13.91 -6.67
N MET A 335 8.68 12.88 -6.41
CA MET A 335 7.43 12.99 -5.65
C MET A 335 7.32 11.87 -4.63
N TYR A 336 7.00 12.24 -3.40
CA TYR A 336 6.75 11.32 -2.27
C TYR A 336 5.31 11.51 -1.78
N ILE A 337 4.55 10.44 -1.62
CA ILE A 337 3.16 10.45 -1.16
C ILE A 337 3.03 9.64 0.11
N PHE A 338 2.73 10.29 1.23
CA PHE A 338 2.64 9.67 2.56
C PHE A 338 1.18 9.42 2.93
N LEU A 339 0.74 8.17 2.90
CA LEU A 339 -0.66 7.83 3.11
C LEU A 339 -1.10 7.94 4.58
N ASN A 340 -0.25 7.52 5.51
CA ASN A 340 -0.56 7.46 6.95
C ASN A 340 0.69 7.57 7.83
N ALA A 341 1.59 8.48 7.53
CA ALA A 341 2.82 8.71 8.30
C ALA A 341 2.53 9.47 9.61
N TRP A 342 1.69 8.91 10.48
CA TRP A 342 1.22 9.58 11.69
C TRP A 342 2.21 9.52 12.85
N SER A 343 2.99 8.44 12.94
CA SER A 343 4.06 8.27 13.92
C SER A 343 5.42 8.44 13.24
N ILE A 344 6.15 9.48 13.59
CA ILE A 344 7.46 9.82 13.02
C ILE A 344 8.41 10.12 14.18
N ASP A 345 9.34 9.22 14.43
CA ASP A 345 10.38 9.42 15.43
C ASP A 345 11.58 10.24 14.90
N ALA A 346 12.56 10.50 15.76
CA ALA A 346 13.74 11.30 15.42
C ALA A 346 14.55 10.72 14.24
N GLY A 347 14.65 9.38 14.14
CA GLY A 347 15.36 8.72 13.04
C GLY A 347 14.64 8.90 11.70
N LEU A 348 13.30 8.80 11.68
CA LEU A 348 12.49 9.08 10.49
C LEU A 348 12.52 10.58 10.13
N LYS A 349 12.50 11.49 11.13
CA LYS A 349 12.69 12.93 10.85
C LYS A 349 14.02 13.18 10.12
N SER A 350 15.11 12.57 10.59
CA SER A 350 16.43 12.69 9.95
C SER A 350 16.44 12.09 8.54
N ALA A 351 15.77 10.95 8.32
CA ALA A 351 15.63 10.34 7.01
C ALA A 351 14.82 11.23 6.04
N LEU A 352 13.72 11.81 6.50
CA LEU A 352 12.92 12.77 5.72
C LEU A 352 13.74 14.00 5.32
N GLN A 353 14.50 14.59 6.26
CA GLN A 353 15.36 15.75 5.99
C GLN A 353 16.41 15.46 4.89
N ARG A 354 16.94 14.23 4.86
CA ARG A 354 17.85 13.80 3.79
C ARG A 354 17.21 13.83 2.40
N LEU A 355 15.91 13.55 2.31
CA LEU A 355 15.14 13.50 1.06
C LEU A 355 14.51 14.85 0.69
N GLN A 356 14.39 15.79 1.62
CA GLN A 356 13.80 17.12 1.44
C GLN A 356 14.76 18.08 0.72
N LYS A 357 15.13 17.72 -0.52
CA LYS A 357 16.12 18.42 -1.36
C LYS A 357 15.77 18.31 -2.84
N ASN A 358 16.55 18.94 -3.68
CA ASN A 358 16.48 18.85 -5.15
C ASN A 358 15.11 19.23 -5.75
N GLY A 359 14.32 20.06 -5.04
CA GLY A 359 12.99 20.46 -5.48
C GLY A 359 11.92 19.38 -5.35
N SER A 360 12.20 18.27 -4.64
CA SER A 360 11.25 17.18 -4.42
C SER A 360 9.92 17.64 -3.82
N VAL A 361 8.84 16.98 -4.21
CA VAL A 361 7.47 17.29 -3.76
C VAL A 361 6.99 16.22 -2.78
N PHE A 362 6.58 16.64 -1.59
CA PHE A 362 6.05 15.79 -0.54
C PHE A 362 4.54 16.01 -0.40
N VAL A 363 3.77 14.95 -0.55
CA VAL A 363 2.30 14.98 -0.43
C VAL A 363 1.90 14.26 0.85
N TRP A 364 1.18 14.97 1.71
CA TRP A 364 0.82 14.53 3.05
C TRP A 364 -0.69 14.45 3.22
N PHE A 365 -1.13 13.48 4.02
CA PHE A 365 -2.54 13.33 4.33
C PHE A 365 -2.79 13.30 5.83
N HIS A 366 -3.87 13.97 6.23
CA HIS A 366 -4.45 13.94 7.55
C HIS A 366 -3.56 14.57 8.63
N ALA A 367 -2.75 13.80 9.37
CA ALA A 367 -1.98 14.28 10.53
C ALA A 367 -0.56 13.68 10.60
N PRO A 368 0.33 13.96 9.62
CA PRO A 368 1.69 13.42 9.62
C PRO A 368 2.47 13.84 10.85
N GLY A 369 3.06 12.85 11.57
CA GLY A 369 3.88 13.12 12.73
C GLY A 369 3.13 13.53 14.02
N ILE A 370 1.79 13.49 14.02
CA ILE A 370 0.99 13.89 15.21
C ILE A 370 1.32 13.06 16.46
N ILE A 371 1.78 11.81 16.25
CA ILE A 371 2.07 10.85 17.31
C ILE A 371 3.55 10.91 17.64
N SER A 372 3.87 11.16 18.89
CA SER A 372 5.22 11.08 19.47
C SER A 372 5.18 10.34 20.81
N ASP A 373 6.36 10.06 21.39
CA ASP A 373 6.45 9.49 22.75
C ASP A 373 5.84 10.41 23.81
N GLU A 374 5.75 11.70 23.49
CA GLU A 374 5.14 12.71 24.37
C GLU A 374 3.62 12.85 24.19
N GLY A 375 2.96 11.99 23.40
CA GLY A 375 1.54 12.00 23.17
C GLY A 375 1.14 12.56 21.80
N LEU A 376 -0.14 12.94 21.68
CA LEU A 376 -0.69 13.53 20.47
C LEU A 376 -0.47 15.06 20.48
N ASN A 377 0.25 15.57 19.48
CA ASN A 377 0.46 17.02 19.34
C ASN A 377 0.35 17.45 17.87
N VAL A 378 -0.57 18.36 17.59
CA VAL A 378 -0.77 18.93 16.26
C VAL A 378 0.40 19.79 15.79
N ASP A 379 1.18 20.38 16.70
CA ASP A 379 2.34 21.21 16.36
C ASP A 379 3.47 20.37 15.72
N ASN A 380 3.56 19.09 16.04
CA ASN A 380 4.51 18.17 15.39
C ASN A 380 4.28 18.07 13.87
N VAL A 381 3.08 18.36 13.38
CA VAL A 381 2.76 18.31 11.94
C VAL A 381 3.45 19.45 11.20
N ASP A 382 3.53 20.65 11.78
CA ASP A 382 4.30 21.77 11.19
C ASP A 382 5.79 21.43 11.12
N ASP A 383 6.36 20.81 12.15
CA ASP A 383 7.77 20.37 12.16
C ASP A 383 8.10 19.39 11.01
N VAL A 384 7.14 18.55 10.63
CA VAL A 384 7.33 17.53 9.59
C VAL A 384 7.01 18.08 8.21
N THR A 385 5.91 18.81 8.08
CA THR A 385 5.36 19.22 6.80
C THR A 385 5.66 20.67 6.43
N GLY A 386 6.05 21.47 7.40
CA GLY A 386 6.12 22.93 7.25
C GLY A 386 4.75 23.61 7.16
N ILE A 387 3.66 22.91 7.50
CA ILE A 387 2.28 23.40 7.41
C ILE A 387 1.57 23.15 8.73
N GLY A 388 1.18 24.23 9.41
CA GLY A 388 0.40 24.16 10.66
C GLY A 388 -1.02 23.70 10.39
N ILE A 389 -1.57 22.90 11.30
CA ILE A 389 -2.94 22.37 11.22
C ILE A 389 -3.73 22.63 12.50
N LYS A 390 -5.06 22.56 12.39
CA LYS A 390 -5.97 22.52 13.53
C LYS A 390 -6.96 21.38 13.39
N ARG A 391 -7.41 20.87 14.54
CA ARG A 391 -8.37 19.78 14.61
C ARG A 391 -9.80 20.29 14.35
N LEU A 392 -10.53 19.56 13.52
CA LEU A 392 -11.95 19.73 13.28
C LEU A 392 -12.70 18.51 13.81
N ILE A 393 -13.67 18.73 14.70
CA ILE A 393 -14.57 17.68 15.19
C ILE A 393 -15.90 17.88 14.47
N ASP A 394 -16.19 17.02 13.50
CA ASP A 394 -17.44 17.00 12.77
C ASP A 394 -17.72 15.55 12.30
N THR A 395 -19.00 15.20 12.16
CA THR A 395 -19.43 13.84 11.82
C THR A 395 -19.59 13.61 10.32
N VAL A 396 -19.91 14.66 9.57
CA VAL A 396 -20.05 14.60 8.10
C VAL A 396 -19.51 15.89 7.51
N VAL A 397 -18.50 15.79 6.68
CA VAL A 397 -17.86 16.96 6.07
C VAL A 397 -17.77 16.78 4.56
N LYS A 398 -18.09 17.86 3.83
CA LYS A 398 -17.86 17.93 2.39
C LYS A 398 -16.46 18.46 2.14
N VAL A 399 -15.71 17.71 1.32
CA VAL A 399 -14.40 18.10 0.80
C VAL A 399 -14.53 18.48 -0.67
N GLN A 400 -13.96 19.60 -1.04
CA GLN A 400 -14.00 20.08 -2.43
C GLN A 400 -12.64 20.68 -2.82
N TYR A 401 -12.14 20.30 -4.00
CA TYR A 401 -11.04 20.97 -4.70
C TYR A 401 -11.57 21.50 -6.02
N SER A 402 -11.21 22.75 -6.35
CA SER A 402 -11.62 23.42 -7.59
C SER A 402 -10.38 23.97 -8.29
N PRO A 403 -10.43 24.23 -9.59
CA PRO A 403 -9.35 24.91 -10.31
C PRO A 403 -8.94 26.22 -9.62
N GLN A 404 -7.64 26.42 -9.46
CA GLN A 404 -7.04 27.65 -8.91
C GLN A 404 -5.78 27.98 -9.72
N SER A 405 -5.72 29.20 -10.28
CA SER A 405 -4.63 29.62 -11.18
C SER A 405 -3.32 29.93 -10.47
N ASP A 406 -3.38 30.28 -9.20
CA ASP A 406 -2.24 30.59 -8.33
C ASP A 406 -1.54 29.35 -7.76
N ILE A 407 -2.15 28.17 -7.91
CA ILE A 407 -1.57 26.89 -7.51
C ILE A 407 -1.35 26.04 -8.77
N PRO A 408 -0.11 25.81 -9.20
CA PRO A 408 0.19 25.23 -10.52
C PRO A 408 -0.50 23.89 -10.79
N PHE A 409 -0.52 22.97 -9.81
CA PHE A 409 -1.12 21.64 -9.96
C PHE A 409 -2.65 21.64 -9.82
N LEU A 410 -3.28 22.75 -9.49
CA LEU A 410 -4.74 22.90 -9.44
C LEU A 410 -5.30 23.64 -10.66
N SER A 411 -4.46 24.28 -11.47
CA SER A 411 -4.92 25.18 -12.53
C SER A 411 -5.80 24.49 -13.60
N GLN A 412 -5.61 23.19 -13.84
CA GLN A 412 -6.27 22.45 -14.92
C GLN A 412 -7.06 21.22 -14.43
N ILE A 413 -7.27 21.06 -13.13
CA ILE A 413 -8.03 19.92 -12.62
C ILE A 413 -9.53 20.08 -12.90
N LYS A 414 -10.23 18.96 -13.00
CA LYS A 414 -11.69 18.96 -12.85
C LYS A 414 -12.05 19.13 -11.37
N PRO A 415 -13.19 19.77 -11.04
CA PRO A 415 -13.63 19.86 -9.65
C PRO A 415 -13.77 18.49 -9.01
N VAL A 416 -13.16 18.32 -7.83
CA VAL A 416 -13.25 17.10 -7.03
C VAL A 416 -14.15 17.39 -5.84
N VAL A 417 -15.19 16.61 -5.67
CA VAL A 417 -16.13 16.76 -4.55
C VAL A 417 -16.39 15.39 -3.93
N SER A 418 -16.29 15.30 -2.61
CA SER A 418 -16.62 14.09 -1.86
C SER A 418 -17.24 14.45 -0.53
N SER A 419 -18.25 13.68 -0.11
CA SER A 419 -18.77 13.72 1.27
C SER A 419 -18.07 12.66 2.09
N LEU A 420 -17.51 13.06 3.22
CA LEU A 420 -16.83 12.18 4.16
C LEU A 420 -17.72 11.97 5.39
N SER A 421 -17.91 10.70 5.71
CA SER A 421 -18.52 10.25 6.96
C SER A 421 -17.63 9.17 7.56
N GLY A 422 -17.61 9.04 8.88
CA GLY A 422 -16.84 8.00 9.57
C GLY A 422 -15.35 8.32 9.78
N ILE A 423 -14.84 9.43 9.26
CA ILE A 423 -13.49 9.92 9.58
C ILE A 423 -13.61 11.02 10.63
N ASN A 424 -13.34 10.68 11.87
CA ASN A 424 -13.33 11.59 13.01
C ASN A 424 -11.98 11.45 13.73
N ALA A 425 -11.25 12.51 14.08
CA ALA A 425 -11.38 13.90 13.69
C ALA A 425 -10.67 14.17 12.36
N LEU A 426 -11.08 15.21 11.66
CA LEU A 426 -10.34 15.77 10.54
C LEU A 426 -9.39 16.88 11.03
N TYR A 427 -8.42 17.22 10.20
CA TYR A 427 -7.48 18.31 10.45
C TYR A 427 -7.47 19.24 9.25
N TYR A 428 -7.59 20.54 9.47
CA TYR A 428 -7.54 21.53 8.42
C TYR A 428 -6.29 22.40 8.53
N PRO A 429 -5.68 22.80 7.41
CA PRO A 429 -4.50 23.65 7.43
C PRO A 429 -4.87 25.06 7.87
N VAL A 430 -3.96 25.69 8.61
CA VAL A 430 -4.06 27.11 8.96
C VAL A 430 -3.13 27.91 8.07
N GLY A 431 -3.57 29.12 7.71
CA GLY A 431 -2.80 30.05 6.89
C GLY A 431 -1.44 30.41 7.53
N GLY A 432 -0.82 31.42 7.05
CA GLY A 432 0.50 31.88 7.45
C GLY A 432 1.46 31.82 6.27
N LYS A 433 2.51 30.99 6.32
CA LYS A 433 3.48 30.85 5.22
C LYS A 433 3.01 29.92 4.09
N ALA A 434 1.92 29.17 4.28
CA ALA A 434 1.36 28.25 3.31
C ALA A 434 0.17 28.88 2.57
N VAL A 435 0.05 28.61 1.28
CA VAL A 435 -1.13 28.95 0.48
C VAL A 435 -2.17 27.86 0.68
N THR A 436 -3.34 28.22 1.19
CA THR A 436 -4.44 27.28 1.44
C THR A 436 -5.35 27.16 0.23
N PHE A 437 -5.95 25.99 0.02
CA PHE A 437 -6.85 25.70 -1.09
C PHE A 437 -7.97 24.72 -0.73
N GLY A 438 -8.97 24.68 -1.60
CA GLY A 438 -10.12 23.81 -1.44
C GLY A 438 -10.98 24.15 -0.23
N CYS A 439 -12.01 23.35 0.00
CA CYS A 439 -12.96 23.53 1.10
C CYS A 439 -13.16 22.23 1.90
N LEU A 440 -13.19 22.35 3.23
CA LEU A 440 -13.56 21.33 4.20
C LEU A 440 -14.61 21.96 5.13
N GLY A 441 -15.90 21.90 4.75
CA GLY A 441 -16.91 22.74 5.37
C GLY A 441 -16.59 24.22 5.20
N SER A 442 -16.40 24.96 6.29
CA SER A 442 -16.00 26.37 6.32
C SER A 442 -14.47 26.59 6.33
N HIS A 443 -13.68 25.53 6.34
CA HIS A 443 -12.21 25.60 6.42
C HIS A 443 -11.56 25.21 5.09
N ALA A 444 -10.27 25.48 4.94
CA ALA A 444 -9.49 24.96 3.82
C ALA A 444 -9.30 23.45 3.95
N SER A 445 -9.30 22.73 2.83
CA SER A 445 -9.06 21.28 2.80
C SER A 445 -7.65 20.88 2.40
N GLY A 446 -6.84 21.85 1.97
CA GLY A 446 -5.45 21.62 1.60
C GLY A 446 -4.60 22.86 1.74
N ALA A 447 -3.28 22.66 1.70
CA ALA A 447 -2.29 23.74 1.69
C ALA A 447 -1.07 23.35 0.88
N PHE A 448 -0.44 24.35 0.28
CA PHE A 448 0.81 24.25 -0.44
C PHE A 448 1.84 25.21 0.16
N ARG A 449 3.07 24.75 0.33
CA ARG A 449 4.19 25.57 0.76
C ARG A 449 5.44 25.20 -0.02
N ASP A 450 6.09 26.23 -0.61
CA ASP A 450 7.44 26.12 -1.14
C ASP A 450 8.43 26.43 -0.01
N LEU A 451 9.31 25.46 0.30
CA LEU A 451 10.34 25.57 1.32
C LEU A 451 11.74 25.78 0.72
N GLY A 452 11.82 26.10 -0.58
CA GLY A 452 13.06 26.32 -1.31
C GLY A 452 13.69 25.03 -1.81
N SER A 453 14.29 24.24 -0.94
CA SER A 453 14.91 22.96 -1.32
C SER A 453 13.92 21.84 -1.64
N TRP A 454 12.70 21.93 -1.14
CA TRP A 454 11.60 20.98 -1.35
C TRP A 454 10.24 21.69 -1.26
N LYS A 455 9.19 20.98 -1.62
CA LYS A 455 7.82 21.50 -1.62
C LYS A 455 6.90 20.59 -0.83
N SER A 456 5.99 21.18 -0.08
CA SER A 456 5.02 20.49 0.76
C SER A 456 3.60 20.75 0.27
N ILE A 457 2.84 19.67 0.07
CA ILE A 457 1.42 19.69 -0.27
C ILE A 457 0.68 18.88 0.78
N TYR A 458 -0.26 19.50 1.45
CA TYR A 458 -1.05 18.86 2.51
C TYR A 458 -2.52 18.76 2.12
N PHE A 459 -3.13 17.63 2.44
CA PHE A 459 -4.56 17.36 2.28
C PHE A 459 -5.17 16.89 3.60
N SER A 460 -6.27 17.49 4.00
CA SER A 460 -6.98 17.16 5.24
C SER A 460 -7.55 15.75 5.26
N ALA A 461 -7.84 15.20 4.09
CA ALA A 461 -8.47 13.89 3.93
C ALA A 461 -7.99 13.19 2.65
N PRO A 462 -8.08 11.86 2.60
CA PRO A 462 -7.69 11.06 1.45
C PRO A 462 -8.75 11.13 0.33
N VAL A 463 -8.99 12.32 -0.20
CA VAL A 463 -9.87 12.57 -1.34
C VAL A 463 -9.03 13.00 -2.53
N MET A 464 -8.83 12.08 -3.48
CA MET A 464 -7.96 12.28 -4.64
C MET A 464 -8.58 11.69 -5.90
N THR A 465 -8.12 12.19 -7.05
CA THR A 465 -8.37 11.57 -8.36
C THR A 465 -7.05 11.32 -9.09
N PRO A 466 -7.03 10.39 -10.06
CA PRO A 466 -5.84 10.18 -10.88
C PRO A 466 -5.36 11.47 -11.58
N GLU A 467 -6.29 12.33 -12.02
CA GLU A 467 -5.97 13.61 -12.66
C GLU A 467 -5.23 14.54 -11.71
N LEU A 468 -5.74 14.72 -10.48
CA LEU A 468 -5.09 15.60 -9.50
C LEU A 468 -3.68 15.09 -9.15
N LEU A 469 -3.54 13.79 -8.93
CA LEU A 469 -2.22 13.19 -8.66
C LEU A 469 -1.28 13.35 -9.86
N ARG A 470 -1.78 13.24 -11.09
CA ARG A 470 -0.99 13.47 -12.31
C ARG A 470 -0.51 14.91 -12.42
N GLU A 471 -1.37 15.89 -12.13
CA GLU A 471 -0.98 17.28 -12.16
C GLU A 471 0.09 17.60 -11.09
N ILE A 472 -0.01 16.99 -9.91
CA ILE A 472 1.05 17.07 -8.89
C ILE A 472 2.34 16.40 -9.39
N ALA A 473 2.26 15.23 -10.04
CA ALA A 473 3.42 14.55 -10.61
C ALA A 473 4.09 15.38 -11.72
N LYS A 474 3.31 16.01 -12.61
CA LYS A 474 3.82 16.98 -13.60
C LYS A 474 4.53 18.15 -12.93
N TYR A 475 3.92 18.71 -11.89
CA TYR A 475 4.50 19.81 -11.12
C TYR A 475 5.83 19.40 -10.45
N ALA A 476 5.93 18.14 -10.02
CA ALA A 476 7.17 17.55 -9.50
C ALA A 476 8.21 17.26 -10.60
N GLY A 477 7.87 17.44 -11.88
CA GLY A 477 8.74 17.14 -13.02
C GLY A 477 8.83 15.65 -13.36
N CYS A 478 7.86 14.83 -12.95
CA CYS A 478 7.79 13.42 -13.32
C CYS A 478 7.40 13.24 -14.80
N HIS A 479 7.98 12.22 -15.43
CA HIS A 479 7.58 11.83 -16.78
C HIS A 479 6.20 11.17 -16.78
N ILE A 480 5.32 11.64 -17.66
CA ILE A 480 3.95 11.12 -17.80
C ILE A 480 3.82 10.37 -19.13
N TYR A 481 3.68 9.05 -19.05
CA TYR A 481 3.51 8.17 -20.21
C TYR A 481 2.14 8.34 -20.87
N SER A 482 1.07 8.51 -20.08
CA SER A 482 -0.29 8.70 -20.60
C SER A 482 -1.02 9.83 -19.88
N GLN A 483 -1.78 10.62 -20.64
CA GLN A 483 -2.68 11.66 -20.12
C GLN A 483 -4.10 11.12 -19.84
N ASP A 484 -4.41 9.90 -20.26
CA ASP A 484 -5.71 9.28 -20.01
C ASP A 484 -5.75 8.74 -18.57
N SER A 485 -6.71 9.21 -17.79
CA SER A 485 -6.87 8.82 -16.38
C SER A 485 -7.69 7.55 -16.18
N ASP A 486 -8.29 7.04 -17.25
CA ASP A 486 -9.04 5.79 -17.21
C ASP A 486 -8.16 4.58 -17.54
N ASP A 487 -7.00 4.80 -18.19
CA ASP A 487 -6.08 3.75 -18.54
C ASP A 487 -5.04 3.48 -17.47
N MET A 488 -4.67 2.21 -17.29
CA MET A 488 -3.62 1.78 -16.39
C MET A 488 -2.31 1.61 -17.15
N ILE A 489 -1.25 2.24 -16.64
CA ILE A 489 0.10 2.19 -17.20
C ILE A 489 1.01 1.43 -16.25
N TYR A 490 1.61 0.36 -16.75
CA TYR A 490 2.63 -0.43 -16.09
C TYR A 490 3.94 -0.26 -16.88
N ALA A 491 4.80 0.65 -16.46
CA ALA A 491 6.03 0.97 -17.18
C ALA A 491 7.27 0.57 -16.39
N GLY A 492 8.18 -0.12 -17.07
CA GLY A 492 9.49 -0.53 -16.58
C GLY A 492 10.59 -0.19 -17.58
N SER A 493 11.84 -0.51 -17.26
CA SER A 493 12.99 -0.14 -18.10
C SER A 493 13.02 -0.84 -19.47
N GLY A 494 12.32 -1.96 -19.62
CA GLY A 494 12.28 -2.72 -20.88
C GLY A 494 10.88 -2.95 -21.45
N MET A 495 9.82 -2.60 -20.68
CA MET A 495 8.44 -2.93 -21.05
C MET A 495 7.46 -1.82 -20.65
N ILE A 496 6.44 -1.66 -21.49
CA ILE A 496 5.22 -0.92 -21.13
C ILE A 496 4.02 -1.83 -21.33
N GLY A 497 3.22 -2.01 -20.28
CA GLY A 497 1.88 -2.56 -20.34
C GLY A 497 0.85 -1.44 -20.26
N ILE A 498 -0.15 -1.48 -21.12
CA ILE A 498 -1.31 -0.60 -21.04
C ILE A 498 -2.58 -1.44 -21.01
N HIS A 499 -3.46 -1.12 -20.05
CA HIS A 499 -4.80 -1.69 -19.97
C HIS A 499 -5.83 -0.57 -19.99
N THR A 500 -6.81 -0.66 -20.92
CA THR A 500 -7.75 0.42 -21.17
C THR A 500 -9.10 0.18 -20.52
N ALA A 501 -9.76 1.24 -20.06
CA ALA A 501 -11.14 1.19 -19.60
C ALA A 501 -12.14 1.42 -20.75
N ALA A 502 -11.76 2.19 -21.78
CA ALA A 502 -12.65 2.57 -22.88
C ALA A 502 -11.96 2.40 -24.23
N LYS A 503 -12.75 2.04 -25.25
CA LYS A 503 -12.31 1.99 -26.65
C LYS A 503 -11.87 3.37 -27.14
N GLY A 504 -10.78 3.44 -27.90
CA GLY A 504 -10.33 4.68 -28.52
C GLY A 504 -8.89 4.65 -29.00
N LEU A 505 -8.45 5.79 -29.54
CA LEU A 505 -7.06 6.04 -29.87
C LEU A 505 -6.29 6.37 -28.59
N LYS A 506 -5.28 5.57 -28.28
CA LYS A 506 -4.44 5.75 -27.08
C LYS A 506 -3.11 6.36 -27.45
N LYS A 507 -2.65 7.29 -26.62
CA LYS A 507 -1.39 7.99 -26.82
C LYS A 507 -0.44 7.70 -25.67
N ILE A 508 0.74 7.19 -26.00
CA ILE A 508 1.83 6.99 -25.03
C ILE A 508 2.99 7.93 -25.39
N ASN A 509 3.47 8.66 -24.40
CA ASN A 509 4.69 9.49 -24.49
C ASN A 509 5.85 8.69 -23.89
N LEU A 510 6.94 8.54 -24.63
CA LEU A 510 8.11 7.81 -24.21
C LEU A 510 9.21 8.78 -23.73
N PRO A 511 9.99 8.43 -22.70
CA PRO A 511 11.06 9.29 -22.20
C PRO A 511 12.25 9.38 -23.17
N VAL A 512 12.39 8.37 -24.02
CA VAL A 512 13.46 8.27 -25.03
C VAL A 512 12.89 7.81 -26.37
N GLN A 513 13.57 8.09 -27.45
CA GLN A 513 13.22 7.53 -28.76
C GLN A 513 13.55 6.03 -28.79
N CYS A 514 12.55 5.19 -29.01
CA CYS A 514 12.69 3.76 -29.17
C CYS A 514 11.51 3.23 -30.03
N LEU A 515 11.60 1.98 -30.48
CA LEU A 515 10.50 1.29 -31.12
C LEU A 515 9.66 0.59 -30.06
N LEU A 516 8.35 0.52 -30.27
CA LEU A 516 7.47 -0.35 -29.48
C LEU A 516 7.22 -1.64 -30.26
N LYS A 517 7.63 -2.76 -29.70
CA LYS A 517 7.33 -4.09 -30.24
C LYS A 517 6.27 -4.75 -29.38
N ASP A 518 5.12 -5.03 -29.94
CA ASP A 518 4.07 -5.78 -29.24
C ASP A 518 4.56 -7.21 -28.95
N LEU A 519 4.53 -7.60 -27.69
CA LEU A 519 5.08 -8.88 -27.22
C LEU A 519 4.19 -10.08 -27.57
N ILE A 520 2.93 -9.84 -27.94
CA ILE A 520 1.98 -10.88 -28.34
C ILE A 520 1.96 -11.05 -29.87
N SER A 521 1.68 -9.96 -30.59
CA SER A 521 1.56 -10.00 -32.05
C SER A 521 2.90 -9.92 -32.78
N GLY A 522 3.94 -9.40 -32.14
CA GLY A 522 5.22 -9.09 -32.76
C GLY A 522 5.21 -7.82 -33.63
N GLU A 523 4.09 -7.11 -33.72
CA GLU A 523 3.96 -5.85 -34.45
C GLU A 523 4.97 -4.81 -33.93
N ILE A 524 5.60 -4.09 -34.85
CA ILE A 524 6.52 -3.00 -34.52
C ILE A 524 5.85 -1.68 -34.85
N ILE A 525 5.68 -0.83 -33.83
CA ILE A 525 5.15 0.51 -34.00
C ILE A 525 6.32 1.50 -34.02
N ASN A 526 6.51 2.15 -35.18
CA ASN A 526 7.56 3.15 -35.36
C ASN A 526 7.12 4.52 -34.79
N ILE A 527 7.99 5.13 -34.01
CA ILE A 527 7.78 6.48 -33.48
C ILE A 527 8.24 7.50 -34.51
N LYS A 528 7.28 8.19 -35.14
CA LYS A 528 7.58 9.26 -36.10
C LYS A 528 7.90 10.57 -35.35
N LYS A 529 9.15 11.03 -35.41
CA LYS A 529 9.64 12.39 -35.05
C LYS A 529 9.23 13.03 -33.71
N SER A 530 8.34 12.43 -32.92
CA SER A 530 7.98 12.86 -31.56
C SER A 530 8.09 11.67 -30.62
N ASN A 531 8.38 11.91 -29.34
CA ASN A 531 8.44 10.86 -28.33
C ASN A 531 7.06 10.20 -28.04
N GLY A 532 6.01 10.52 -28.81
CA GLY A 532 4.65 10.00 -28.66
C GLY A 532 4.27 9.03 -29.77
N VAL A 533 3.58 7.97 -29.41
CA VAL A 533 2.99 6.98 -30.31
C VAL A 533 1.49 6.86 -30.03
N GLU A 534 0.71 6.73 -31.13
CA GLU A 534 -0.73 6.57 -31.05
C GLU A 534 -1.16 5.27 -31.75
N PHE A 535 -2.07 4.53 -31.11
CA PHE A 535 -2.63 3.29 -31.66
C PHE A 535 -4.04 3.05 -31.09
N PRO A 536 -4.92 2.38 -31.86
CA PRO A 536 -6.26 2.05 -31.39
C PRO A 536 -6.20 0.91 -30.36
N MET A 537 -7.10 0.96 -29.37
CA MET A 537 -7.37 -0.13 -28.44
C MET A 537 -8.87 -0.25 -28.18
N ASP A 538 -9.31 -1.48 -27.93
CA ASP A 538 -10.67 -1.77 -27.51
C ASP A 538 -10.84 -1.67 -25.98
N ALA A 539 -12.10 -1.53 -25.52
CA ALA A 539 -12.40 -1.48 -24.10
C ALA A 539 -11.96 -2.79 -23.40
N GLY A 540 -11.28 -2.67 -22.26
CA GLY A 540 -10.77 -3.80 -21.51
C GLY A 540 -9.56 -4.50 -22.14
N GLU A 541 -9.00 -3.96 -23.23
CA GLU A 541 -7.81 -4.53 -23.88
C GLU A 541 -6.55 -4.27 -23.06
N THR A 542 -5.64 -5.24 -23.10
CA THR A 542 -4.27 -5.12 -22.57
C THR A 542 -3.25 -5.36 -23.66
N ARG A 543 -2.40 -4.39 -23.94
CA ARG A 543 -1.23 -4.55 -24.81
C ARG A 543 0.07 -4.48 -24.01
N LEU A 544 1.02 -5.28 -24.42
CA LEU A 544 2.34 -5.41 -23.78
C LEU A 544 3.41 -5.09 -24.81
N PHE A 545 4.20 -4.06 -24.58
CA PHE A 545 5.23 -3.62 -25.51
C PHE A 545 6.64 -3.75 -24.92
N GLU A 546 7.54 -4.31 -25.70
CA GLU A 546 8.97 -4.19 -25.48
C GLU A 546 9.46 -2.83 -25.98
N LEU A 547 10.31 -2.17 -25.21
CA LEU A 547 11.04 -0.97 -25.62
C LEU A 547 12.32 -1.42 -26.34
N VAL A 548 12.39 -1.23 -27.67
CA VAL A 548 13.56 -1.59 -28.48
C VAL A 548 14.32 -0.30 -28.81
N PRO A 549 15.57 -0.16 -28.36
CA PRO A 549 16.41 1.01 -28.60
C PRO A 549 16.59 1.38 -30.07
#